data_99468e79a1d33a0404ccc970d9f2355f
#
_entry.id   99468e79a1d33a0404ccc970d9f2355f
#
_cell.length_a   1.000
_cell.length_b   1.000
_cell.length_c   1.000
_cell.angle_alpha   90.00
_cell.angle_beta   90.00
_cell.angle_gamma   90.00
#
_symmetry.space_group_name_H-M   'P 1'
#
loop_
_entity.id
_entity.type
_entity.pdbx_description
1 polymer ?
#
loop_
_entity_poly.entity_id
_entity_poly.type
_entity_poly.pdbx_seq_one_letter_code
_entity_poly.pdbx_strand_id
1 'polypeptide(L)'
;MNSEMLYTLLYTEINLVAIVLVGIIGFKTNGLSKMVAQRNFALSIGAEVFFFLSDTIYVMGVNGLFPCGPVMIMLTKTVYFFSTTLMCYFWFIYFELMQESNFVEDRKRMQLASRPIYIMAGLLLINVFTGILFYVDDSGIYRRGTFFIVQYILSYAYVFITCFRAFLGIFDKEKFAKRKQLIMLSLFPVAPAGAGILQFIYPQLPLACAALSLSTLLMYI
;
A
#
# COMPACT_ATOMS: atom_id res chain seq x y z
N MET A 1 2.04 -12.89 -30.97
CA MET A 1 2.05 -12.60 -29.52
C MET A 1 0.60 -12.62 -29.07
N ASN A 2 0.23 -13.51 -28.15
CA ASN A 2 -1.15 -13.59 -27.65
C ASN A 2 -1.52 -12.29 -26.92
N SER A 3 -2.79 -11.88 -26.99
CA SER A 3 -3.30 -10.67 -26.32
C SER A 3 -2.98 -10.66 -24.81
N GLU A 4 -3.05 -11.82 -24.15
CA GLU A 4 -2.71 -11.98 -22.73
C GLU A 4 -1.24 -11.68 -22.43
N MET A 5 -0.32 -12.13 -23.30
CA MET A 5 1.09 -11.83 -23.15
C MET A 5 1.39 -10.33 -23.32
N LEU A 6 0.71 -9.67 -24.25
CA LEU A 6 0.83 -8.22 -24.45
C LEU A 6 0.37 -7.45 -23.19
N TYR A 7 -0.78 -7.83 -22.63
CA TYR A 7 -1.28 -7.20 -21.39
C TYR A 7 -0.32 -7.42 -20.22
N THR A 8 0.25 -8.61 -20.07
CA THR A 8 1.21 -8.91 -19.01
C THR A 8 2.48 -8.07 -19.13
N LEU A 9 3.00 -7.89 -20.35
CA LEU A 9 4.16 -7.03 -20.59
C LEU A 9 3.85 -5.58 -20.25
N LEU A 10 2.72 -5.06 -20.69
CA LEU A 10 2.27 -3.69 -20.43
C LEU A 10 2.06 -3.44 -18.92
N TYR A 11 1.46 -4.42 -18.23
CA TYR A 11 1.32 -4.41 -16.77
C TYR A 11 2.67 -4.31 -16.08
N THR A 12 3.61 -5.15 -16.50
CA THR A 12 4.97 -5.19 -15.96
C THR A 12 5.73 -3.89 -16.22
N GLU A 13 5.64 -3.33 -17.43
CA GLU A 13 6.28 -2.06 -17.78
C GLU A 13 5.77 -0.90 -16.91
N ILE A 14 4.44 -0.78 -16.74
CA ILE A 14 3.85 0.26 -15.89
C ILE A 14 4.33 0.12 -14.44
N ASN A 15 4.34 -1.10 -13.90
CA ASN A 15 4.82 -1.34 -12.55
C ASN A 15 6.32 -1.05 -12.39
N LEU A 16 7.16 -1.40 -13.38
CA LEU A 16 8.58 -1.07 -13.36
C LEU A 16 8.82 0.44 -13.38
N VAL A 17 8.09 1.18 -14.21
CA VAL A 17 8.14 2.66 -14.21
C VAL A 17 7.72 3.21 -12.85
N ALA A 18 6.65 2.68 -12.23
CA ALA A 18 6.21 3.07 -10.90
C ALA A 18 7.29 2.80 -9.84
N ILE A 19 7.95 1.63 -9.87
CA ILE A 19 9.05 1.26 -8.97
C ILE A 19 10.23 2.23 -9.11
N VAL A 20 10.62 2.54 -10.35
CA VAL A 20 11.73 3.48 -10.61
C VAL A 20 11.39 4.88 -10.10
N LEU A 21 10.17 5.38 -10.37
CA LEU A 21 9.70 6.68 -9.91
C LEU A 21 9.74 6.78 -8.39
N VAL A 22 9.10 5.82 -7.72
CA VAL A 22 9.01 5.77 -6.26
C VAL A 22 10.39 5.51 -5.63
N GLY A 23 11.24 4.70 -6.27
CA GLY A 23 12.62 4.46 -5.86
C GLY A 23 13.48 5.73 -5.89
N ILE A 24 13.35 6.57 -6.93
CA ILE A 24 14.05 7.87 -7.02
C ILE A 24 13.58 8.80 -5.88
N ILE A 25 12.28 8.85 -5.62
CA ILE A 25 11.71 9.64 -4.52
C ILE A 25 12.27 9.16 -3.18
N GLY A 26 12.29 7.83 -2.96
CA GLY A 26 12.81 7.21 -1.74
C GLY A 26 14.30 7.51 -1.52
N PHE A 27 15.10 7.44 -2.57
CA PHE A 27 16.52 7.78 -2.51
C PHE A 27 16.76 9.24 -2.13
N LYS A 28 16.02 10.16 -2.75
CA LYS A 28 16.10 11.59 -2.42
C LYS A 28 15.62 11.88 -0.99
N THR A 29 14.56 11.24 -0.55
CA THR A 29 14.00 11.40 0.80
C THR A 29 14.95 10.89 1.87
N ASN A 30 15.64 9.76 1.65
CA ASN A 30 16.63 9.22 2.59
C ASN A 30 17.81 10.16 2.83
N GLY A 31 18.23 10.93 1.82
CA GLY A 31 19.24 11.97 1.97
C GLY A 31 18.85 13.14 2.90
N LEU A 32 17.54 13.34 3.09
CA LEU A 32 16.95 14.41 3.91
C LEU A 32 16.49 13.92 5.31
N SER A 33 16.70 12.66 5.66
CA SER A 33 16.02 11.92 6.73
C SER A 33 16.36 12.30 8.19
N LYS A 34 16.73 13.57 8.44
CA LYS A 34 16.93 14.06 9.82
C LYS A 34 15.62 14.25 10.59
N MET A 35 14.49 14.38 9.91
CA MET A 35 13.17 14.56 10.53
C MET A 35 12.41 13.25 10.60
N VAL A 36 11.74 13.00 11.72
CA VAL A 36 10.95 11.76 11.96
C VAL A 36 9.87 11.56 10.88
N ALA A 37 9.22 12.64 10.42
CA ALA A 37 8.23 12.58 9.35
C ALA A 37 8.84 12.03 8.04
N GLN A 38 9.98 12.57 7.61
CA GLN A 38 10.66 12.13 6.39
C GLN A 38 11.11 10.67 6.46
N ARG A 39 11.56 10.21 7.64
CA ARG A 39 11.89 8.81 7.84
C ARG A 39 10.68 7.89 7.65
N ASN A 40 9.52 8.26 8.20
CA ASN A 40 8.30 7.47 8.01
C ASN A 40 7.81 7.51 6.56
N PHE A 41 7.95 8.63 5.87
CA PHE A 41 7.71 8.73 4.44
C PHE A 41 8.63 7.79 3.64
N ALA A 42 9.93 7.78 3.93
CA ALA A 42 10.87 6.87 3.28
C ALA A 42 10.55 5.39 3.55
N LEU A 43 10.12 5.05 4.78
CA LEU A 43 9.68 3.69 5.11
C LEU A 43 8.40 3.28 4.37
N SER A 44 7.44 4.21 4.18
CA SER A 44 6.25 3.93 3.37
C SER A 44 6.61 3.67 1.91
N ILE A 45 7.55 4.45 1.36
CA ILE A 45 8.09 4.24 0.00
C ILE A 45 8.76 2.86 -0.11
N GLY A 46 9.57 2.46 0.88
CA GLY A 46 10.16 1.13 0.91
C GLY A 46 9.11 0.02 0.86
N ALA A 47 8.05 0.14 1.66
CA ALA A 47 6.94 -0.80 1.65
C ALA A 47 6.18 -0.78 0.30
N GLU A 48 6.00 0.38 -0.32
CA GLU A 48 5.38 0.55 -1.64
C GLU A 48 6.18 -0.16 -2.75
N VAL A 49 7.50 -0.07 -2.73
CA VAL A 49 8.38 -0.81 -3.65
C VAL A 49 8.19 -2.33 -3.49
N PHE A 50 8.15 -2.85 -2.27
CA PHE A 50 7.89 -4.27 -2.04
C PHE A 50 6.49 -4.70 -2.50
N PHE A 51 5.50 -3.84 -2.32
CA PHE A 51 4.14 -4.04 -2.84
C PHE A 51 4.16 -4.17 -4.37
N PHE A 52 4.77 -3.23 -5.10
CA PHE A 52 4.86 -3.27 -6.57
C PHE A 52 5.65 -4.47 -7.07
N LEU A 53 6.80 -4.77 -6.46
CA LEU A 53 7.62 -5.92 -6.82
C LEU A 53 6.85 -7.24 -6.66
N SER A 54 6.19 -7.43 -5.53
CA SER A 54 5.43 -8.66 -5.27
C SER A 54 4.24 -8.81 -6.22
N ASP A 55 3.56 -7.72 -6.55
CA ASP A 55 2.46 -7.72 -7.52
C ASP A 55 2.96 -8.02 -8.94
N THR A 56 4.06 -7.40 -9.36
CA THR A 56 4.70 -7.66 -10.66
C THR A 56 5.11 -9.12 -10.80
N ILE A 57 5.82 -9.66 -9.81
CA ILE A 57 6.27 -11.06 -9.81
C ILE A 57 5.07 -12.01 -9.88
N TYR A 58 4.01 -11.72 -9.13
CA TYR A 58 2.78 -12.50 -9.16
C TYR A 58 2.16 -12.51 -10.57
N VAL A 59 1.97 -11.34 -11.19
CA VAL A 59 1.34 -11.22 -12.51
C VAL A 59 2.18 -11.91 -13.58
N MET A 60 3.49 -11.73 -13.58
CA MET A 60 4.41 -12.39 -14.52
C MET A 60 4.36 -13.92 -14.37
N GLY A 61 4.35 -14.42 -13.14
CA GLY A 61 4.32 -15.86 -12.84
C GLY A 61 3.01 -16.52 -13.25
N VAL A 62 1.86 -15.94 -12.88
CA VAL A 62 0.54 -16.48 -13.20
C VAL A 62 0.28 -16.49 -14.72
N ASN A 63 0.82 -15.51 -15.45
CA ASN A 63 0.67 -15.43 -16.90
C ASN A 63 1.79 -16.18 -17.67
N GLY A 64 2.60 -16.99 -16.99
CA GLY A 64 3.52 -17.94 -17.62
C GLY A 64 4.82 -17.35 -18.19
N LEU A 65 5.20 -16.12 -17.78
CA LEU A 65 6.51 -15.54 -18.18
C LEU A 65 7.68 -16.28 -17.52
N PHE A 66 7.46 -16.94 -16.39
CA PHE A 66 8.41 -17.86 -15.75
C PHE A 66 7.66 -18.95 -14.95
N PRO A 67 8.31 -20.07 -14.62
CA PRO A 67 7.71 -21.13 -13.83
C PRO A 67 7.29 -20.61 -12.44
N CYS A 68 6.00 -20.60 -12.13
CA CYS A 68 5.46 -20.12 -10.88
C CYS A 68 4.62 -21.21 -10.21
N GLY A 69 5.18 -21.87 -9.19
CA GLY A 69 4.47 -22.87 -8.40
C GLY A 69 3.61 -22.23 -7.30
N PRO A 70 2.72 -23.05 -6.65
CA PRO A 70 1.82 -22.58 -5.60
C PRO A 70 2.53 -21.86 -4.44
N VAL A 71 3.73 -22.33 -4.07
CA VAL A 71 4.54 -21.69 -3.01
C VAL A 71 4.94 -20.28 -3.38
N MET A 72 5.34 -20.03 -4.63
CA MET A 72 5.72 -18.70 -5.10
C MET A 72 4.52 -17.76 -5.10
N ILE A 73 3.34 -18.23 -5.51
CA ILE A 73 2.09 -17.45 -5.44
C ILE A 73 1.75 -17.10 -4.00
N MET A 74 1.84 -18.07 -3.07
CA MET A 74 1.62 -17.82 -1.64
C MET A 74 2.59 -16.79 -1.08
N LEU A 75 3.87 -16.91 -1.40
CA LEU A 75 4.91 -15.99 -0.92
C LEU A 75 4.69 -14.58 -1.43
N THR A 76 4.49 -14.41 -2.75
CA THR A 76 4.27 -13.10 -3.36
C THR A 76 3.01 -12.41 -2.80
N LYS A 77 1.91 -13.14 -2.62
CA LYS A 77 0.69 -12.59 -2.00
C LYS A 77 0.86 -12.28 -0.52
N THR A 78 1.62 -13.07 0.22
CA THR A 78 1.97 -12.76 1.62
C THR A 78 2.76 -11.46 1.71
N VAL A 79 3.80 -11.28 0.88
CA VAL A 79 4.59 -10.05 0.82
C VAL A 79 3.70 -8.87 0.39
N TYR A 80 2.86 -9.03 -0.61
CA TYR A 80 1.91 -8.03 -1.09
C TYR A 80 1.03 -7.48 0.04
N PHE A 81 0.35 -8.35 0.79
CA PHE A 81 -0.57 -7.94 1.85
C PHE A 81 0.16 -7.36 3.06
N PHE A 82 1.31 -7.91 3.42
CA PHE A 82 2.11 -7.37 4.52
C PHE A 82 2.66 -5.97 4.17
N SER A 83 3.19 -5.81 2.95
CA SER A 83 3.70 -4.52 2.46
C SER A 83 2.59 -3.47 2.38
N THR A 84 1.37 -3.85 1.98
CA THR A 84 0.20 -2.95 2.00
C THR A 84 -0.08 -2.43 3.41
N THR A 85 -0.04 -3.32 4.42
CA THR A 85 -0.29 -2.93 5.81
C THR A 85 0.81 -2.01 6.34
N LEU A 86 2.08 -2.33 6.06
CA LEU A 86 3.22 -1.50 6.45
C LEU A 86 3.16 -0.13 5.80
N MET A 87 2.87 -0.07 4.50
CA MET A 87 2.74 1.17 3.76
C MET A 87 1.66 2.06 4.37
N CYS A 88 0.46 1.52 4.60
CA CYS A 88 -0.64 2.27 5.21
C CYS A 88 -0.30 2.76 6.64
N TYR A 89 0.40 1.96 7.43
CA TYR A 89 0.85 2.35 8.76
C TYR A 89 1.88 3.50 8.72
N PHE A 90 2.91 3.40 7.88
CA PHE A 90 3.91 4.46 7.79
C PHE A 90 3.32 5.75 7.21
N TRP A 91 2.38 5.67 6.27
CA TRP A 91 1.58 6.80 5.83
C TRP A 91 0.78 7.42 6.96
N PHE A 92 0.13 6.60 7.79
CA PHE A 92 -0.59 7.07 8.97
C PHE A 92 0.32 7.88 9.90
N ILE A 93 1.50 7.34 10.25
CA ILE A 93 2.45 8.04 11.13
C ILE A 93 2.95 9.35 10.47
N TYR A 94 3.28 9.30 9.19
CA TYR A 94 3.68 10.47 8.44
C TYR A 94 2.61 11.56 8.47
N PHE A 95 1.36 11.22 8.23
CA PHE A 95 0.23 12.16 8.22
C PHE A 95 -0.06 12.74 9.62
N GLU A 96 0.03 11.92 10.67
CA GLU A 96 -0.12 12.40 12.05
C GLU A 96 0.97 13.44 12.41
N LEU A 97 2.20 13.20 11.99
CA LEU A 97 3.31 14.13 12.14
C LEU A 97 3.10 15.43 11.35
N MET A 98 2.63 15.32 10.10
CA MET A 98 2.35 16.49 9.25
C MET A 98 1.18 17.34 9.78
N GLN A 99 0.23 16.72 10.48
CA GLN A 99 -0.87 17.43 11.16
C GLN A 99 -0.47 18.00 12.53
N GLU A 100 0.81 17.84 12.95
CA GLU A 100 1.31 18.20 14.28
C GLU A 100 0.44 17.63 15.41
N SER A 101 0.01 16.40 15.23
CA SER A 101 -0.82 15.70 16.19
C SER A 101 0.03 15.18 17.34
N ASN A 102 -0.41 15.43 18.59
CA ASN A 102 0.20 14.87 19.81
C ASN A 102 0.04 13.33 19.88
N PHE A 103 -0.55 12.71 18.84
CA PHE A 103 -0.78 11.27 18.81
C PHE A 103 0.54 10.49 18.82
N VAL A 104 1.54 10.98 18.08
CA VAL A 104 2.83 10.29 17.93
C VAL A 104 3.70 10.39 19.19
N GLU A 105 3.47 11.41 20.03
CA GLU A 105 4.19 11.60 21.29
C GLU A 105 3.69 10.65 22.39
N ASP A 106 2.43 10.20 22.31
CA ASP A 106 1.86 9.27 23.28
C ASP A 106 2.26 7.82 22.96
N ARG A 107 3.17 7.27 23.77
CA ARG A 107 3.65 5.88 23.62
C ARG A 107 2.51 4.85 23.62
N LYS A 108 1.46 5.05 24.41
CA LYS A 108 0.33 4.11 24.49
C LYS A 108 -0.48 4.11 23.17
N ARG A 109 -0.72 5.30 22.61
CA ARG A 109 -1.43 5.45 21.33
C ARG A 109 -0.62 4.86 20.19
N MET A 110 0.70 5.05 20.17
CA MET A 110 1.60 4.46 19.18
C MET A 110 1.62 2.93 19.28
N GLN A 111 1.66 2.36 20.49
CA GLN A 111 1.54 0.91 20.68
C GLN A 111 0.19 0.39 20.22
N LEU A 112 -0.91 1.12 20.46
CA LEU A 112 -2.22 0.74 19.96
C LEU A 112 -2.27 0.78 18.42
N ALA A 113 -1.70 1.82 17.81
CA ALA A 113 -1.62 1.96 16.36
C ALA A 113 -0.79 0.86 15.69
N SER A 114 0.22 0.31 16.35
CA SER A 114 1.03 -0.79 15.79
C SER A 114 0.38 -2.17 15.89
N ARG A 115 -0.65 -2.35 16.72
CA ARG A 115 -1.33 -3.66 16.90
C ARG A 115 -1.85 -4.27 15.59
N PRO A 116 -2.52 -3.55 14.66
CA PRO A 116 -2.98 -4.13 13.42
C PRO A 116 -1.86 -4.75 12.57
N ILE A 117 -0.63 -4.21 12.63
CA ILE A 117 0.54 -4.81 11.93
C ILE A 117 0.87 -6.18 12.52
N TYR A 118 0.93 -6.28 13.85
CA TYR A 118 1.23 -7.56 14.51
C TYR A 118 0.11 -8.58 14.28
N ILE A 119 -1.15 -8.13 14.30
CA ILE A 119 -2.31 -8.98 13.98
C ILE A 119 -2.19 -9.46 12.53
N MET A 120 -1.87 -8.57 11.57
CA MET A 120 -1.70 -8.95 10.17
C MET A 120 -0.56 -9.94 9.99
N ALA A 121 0.59 -9.70 10.61
CA ALA A 121 1.73 -10.63 10.56
C ALA A 121 1.34 -12.02 11.09
N GLY A 122 0.64 -12.07 12.23
CA GLY A 122 0.13 -13.32 12.81
C GLY A 122 -0.88 -14.03 11.91
N LEU A 123 -1.83 -13.28 11.33
CA LEU A 123 -2.83 -13.83 10.40
C LEU A 123 -2.17 -14.37 9.12
N LEU A 124 -1.16 -13.67 8.57
CA LEU A 124 -0.43 -14.14 7.39
C LEU A 124 0.39 -15.41 7.69
N LEU A 125 0.99 -15.52 8.88
CA LEU A 125 1.67 -16.75 9.31
C LEU A 125 0.69 -17.92 9.44
N ILE A 126 -0.45 -17.70 10.10
CA ILE A 126 -1.52 -18.70 10.24
C ILE A 126 -2.08 -19.07 8.87
N ASN A 127 -2.19 -18.11 7.96
CA ASN A 127 -2.73 -18.32 6.63
C ASN A 127 -1.95 -19.35 5.81
N VAL A 128 -0.63 -19.46 6.01
CA VAL A 128 0.21 -20.45 5.32
C VAL A 128 -0.31 -21.88 5.55
N PHE A 129 -0.89 -22.17 6.73
CA PHE A 129 -1.38 -23.49 7.11
C PHE A 129 -2.89 -23.65 6.91
N THR A 130 -3.64 -22.55 6.97
CA THR A 130 -5.12 -22.62 7.04
C THR A 130 -5.83 -22.12 5.80
N GLY A 131 -5.16 -21.27 4.99
CA GLY A 131 -5.77 -20.66 3.81
C GLY A 131 -6.95 -19.70 4.12
N ILE A 132 -7.12 -19.25 5.37
CA ILE A 132 -8.28 -18.48 5.82
C ILE A 132 -8.37 -17.10 5.17
N LEU A 133 -7.24 -16.47 4.85
CA LEU A 133 -7.21 -15.19 4.13
C LEU A 133 -7.22 -15.42 2.62
N PHE A 134 -6.34 -16.28 2.14
CA PHE A 134 -6.23 -16.68 0.74
C PHE A 134 -5.48 -18.01 0.64
N TYR A 135 -5.70 -18.73 -0.44
CA TYR A 135 -5.05 -20.02 -0.71
C TYR A 135 -4.83 -20.18 -2.22
N VAL A 136 -4.04 -21.17 -2.57
CA VAL A 136 -3.87 -21.64 -3.95
C VAL A 136 -4.57 -22.98 -4.05
N ASP A 137 -5.51 -23.12 -4.99
CA ASP A 137 -6.24 -24.36 -5.18
C ASP A 137 -5.38 -25.43 -5.88
N ASP A 138 -5.91 -26.65 -5.99
CA ASP A 138 -5.21 -27.77 -6.62
C ASP A 138 -4.88 -27.54 -8.10
N SER A 139 -5.55 -26.59 -8.73
CA SER A 139 -5.29 -26.14 -10.10
C SER A 139 -4.17 -25.09 -10.19
N GLY A 140 -3.56 -24.69 -9.05
CA GLY A 140 -2.54 -23.66 -8.99
C GLY A 140 -3.09 -22.23 -9.09
N ILE A 141 -4.41 -22.04 -8.92
CA ILE A 141 -5.06 -20.75 -9.04
C ILE A 141 -5.23 -20.11 -7.65
N TYR A 142 -4.89 -18.83 -7.54
CA TYR A 142 -5.13 -18.03 -6.34
C TYR A 142 -6.64 -17.87 -6.06
N ARG A 143 -7.04 -18.15 -4.81
CA ARG A 143 -8.41 -17.97 -4.31
C ARG A 143 -8.43 -17.15 -3.03
N ARG A 144 -9.50 -16.39 -2.85
CA ARG A 144 -9.75 -15.61 -1.62
C ARG A 144 -10.36 -16.53 -0.57
N GLY A 145 -9.84 -16.47 0.66
CA GLY A 145 -10.37 -17.21 1.80
C GLY A 145 -11.55 -16.49 2.47
N THR A 146 -12.13 -17.13 3.49
CA THR A 146 -13.33 -16.64 4.20
C THR A 146 -13.09 -15.31 4.91
N PHE A 147 -11.91 -15.10 5.48
CA PHE A 147 -11.54 -13.88 6.21
C PHE A 147 -10.76 -12.87 5.35
N PHE A 148 -10.82 -13.01 4.02
CA PHE A 148 -10.11 -12.13 3.09
C PHE A 148 -10.34 -10.64 3.35
N ILE A 149 -11.55 -10.24 3.73
CA ILE A 149 -11.90 -8.84 3.98
C ILE A 149 -11.13 -8.22 5.17
N VAL A 150 -10.73 -9.05 6.15
CA VAL A 150 -10.05 -8.58 7.37
C VAL A 150 -8.75 -7.86 7.06
N GLN A 151 -7.99 -8.34 6.05
CA GLN A 151 -6.74 -7.70 5.64
C GLN A 151 -6.96 -6.28 5.10
N TYR A 152 -8.04 -6.04 4.38
CA TYR A 152 -8.39 -4.69 3.91
C TYR A 152 -8.79 -3.77 5.06
N ILE A 153 -9.58 -4.28 6.01
CA ILE A 153 -9.98 -3.51 7.19
C ILE A 153 -8.75 -3.12 8.00
N LEU A 154 -7.84 -4.06 8.30
CA LEU A 154 -6.62 -3.79 9.06
C LEU A 154 -5.69 -2.79 8.37
N SER A 155 -5.56 -2.86 7.05
CA SER A 155 -4.67 -1.98 6.29
C SER A 155 -5.28 -0.60 6.06
N TYR A 156 -6.48 -0.55 5.50
CA TYR A 156 -7.06 0.73 5.07
C TYR A 156 -7.68 1.55 6.20
N ALA A 157 -7.94 0.96 7.38
CA ALA A 157 -8.38 1.71 8.56
C ALA A 157 -7.41 2.86 8.90
N TYR A 158 -6.10 2.67 8.74
CA TYR A 158 -5.10 3.71 8.95
C TYR A 158 -5.33 4.92 8.06
N VAL A 159 -5.43 4.67 6.77
CA VAL A 159 -5.60 5.72 5.76
C VAL A 159 -6.95 6.42 5.97
N PHE A 160 -8.01 5.64 6.19
CA PHE A 160 -9.35 6.20 6.41
C PHE A 160 -9.39 7.12 7.64
N ILE A 161 -8.87 6.69 8.79
CA ILE A 161 -8.85 7.47 10.02
C ILE A 161 -8.10 8.78 9.81
N THR A 162 -6.91 8.73 9.20
CA THR A 162 -6.09 9.91 8.99
C THR A 162 -6.71 10.91 8.02
N CYS A 163 -7.22 10.42 6.90
CA CYS A 163 -7.85 11.28 5.91
C CYS A 163 -9.15 11.91 6.42
N PHE A 164 -9.93 11.16 7.20
CA PHE A 164 -11.12 11.69 7.85
C PHE A 164 -10.77 12.78 8.87
N ARG A 165 -9.72 12.59 9.66
CA ARG A 165 -9.22 13.62 10.60
C ARG A 165 -8.70 14.84 9.87
N ALA A 166 -7.96 14.66 8.76
CA ALA A 166 -7.51 15.76 7.93
C ALA A 166 -8.69 16.54 7.34
N PHE A 167 -9.71 15.83 6.85
CA PHE A 167 -10.95 16.43 6.35
C PHE A 167 -11.66 17.27 7.42
N LEU A 168 -11.84 16.74 8.63
CA LEU A 168 -12.42 17.50 9.73
C LEU A 168 -11.57 18.74 10.07
N GLY A 169 -10.24 18.61 10.02
CA GLY A 169 -9.31 19.71 10.28
C GLY A 169 -9.41 20.88 9.28
N ILE A 170 -9.96 20.67 8.07
CA ILE A 170 -10.19 21.75 7.09
C ILE A 170 -11.17 22.81 7.61
N PHE A 171 -12.12 22.39 8.46
CA PHE A 171 -13.14 23.27 9.02
C PHE A 171 -12.71 23.92 10.34
N ASP A 172 -11.57 23.55 10.87
CA ASP A 172 -11.01 24.09 12.09
C ASP A 172 -10.34 25.45 11.81
N LYS A 173 -10.84 26.52 12.50
CA LYS A 173 -10.33 27.88 12.34
C LYS A 173 -8.88 28.04 12.80
N GLU A 174 -8.47 27.27 13.81
CA GLU A 174 -7.09 27.29 14.32
C GLU A 174 -6.08 26.72 13.34
N LYS A 175 -6.53 25.85 12.43
CA LYS A 175 -5.70 25.20 11.40
C LYS A 175 -5.75 25.86 10.04
N PHE A 176 -6.29 27.09 9.94
CA PHE A 176 -6.47 27.78 8.66
C PHE A 176 -5.17 27.90 7.84
N ALA A 177 -4.04 28.19 8.49
CA ALA A 177 -2.74 28.27 7.84
C ALA A 177 -2.30 26.95 7.16
N LYS A 178 -2.78 25.78 7.65
CA LYS A 178 -2.45 24.45 7.13
C LYS A 178 -3.55 23.87 6.21
N ARG A 179 -4.57 24.65 5.89
CA ARG A 179 -5.75 24.18 5.16
C ARG A 179 -5.40 23.51 3.82
N LYS A 180 -4.46 24.10 3.07
CA LYS A 180 -4.00 23.53 1.78
C LYS A 180 -3.41 22.13 1.99
N GLN A 181 -2.56 21.97 3.00
CA GLN A 181 -1.94 20.70 3.35
C GLN A 181 -2.99 19.66 3.79
N LEU A 182 -3.96 20.05 4.63
CA LEU A 182 -5.04 19.16 5.07
C LEU A 182 -5.92 18.71 3.90
N ILE A 183 -6.19 19.57 2.93
CA ILE A 183 -6.89 19.21 1.70
C ILE A 183 -6.09 18.14 0.92
N MET A 184 -4.79 18.35 0.72
CA MET A 184 -3.94 17.36 0.04
C MET A 184 -3.94 16.02 0.77
N LEU A 185 -3.80 16.01 2.09
CA LEU A 185 -3.83 14.79 2.90
C LEU A 185 -5.19 14.06 2.83
N SER A 186 -6.29 14.80 2.82
CA SER A 186 -7.64 14.22 2.74
C SER A 186 -7.94 13.62 1.34
N LEU A 187 -7.36 14.21 0.28
CA LEU A 187 -7.56 13.78 -1.10
C LEU A 187 -6.58 12.68 -1.54
N PHE A 188 -5.47 12.50 -0.82
CA PHE A 188 -4.43 11.53 -1.16
C PHE A 188 -4.96 10.12 -1.52
N PRO A 189 -5.88 9.50 -0.75
CA PRO A 189 -6.33 8.15 -1.05
C PRO A 189 -7.38 8.07 -2.17
N VAL A 190 -7.93 9.19 -2.62
CA VAL A 190 -9.04 9.21 -3.59
C VAL A 190 -8.61 8.62 -4.93
N ALA A 191 -7.42 9.00 -5.42
CA ALA A 191 -6.91 8.48 -6.69
C ALA A 191 -6.58 6.97 -6.62
N PRO A 192 -5.80 6.48 -5.63
CA PRO A 192 -5.57 5.04 -5.48
C PRO A 192 -6.84 4.23 -5.23
N ALA A 193 -7.80 4.75 -4.45
CA ALA A 193 -9.06 4.06 -4.19
C ALA A 193 -9.91 3.96 -5.46
N GLY A 194 -10.05 5.04 -6.22
CA GLY A 194 -10.75 5.05 -7.50
C GLY A 194 -10.10 4.12 -8.52
N ALA A 195 -8.76 4.15 -8.62
CA ALA A 195 -8.00 3.26 -9.48
C ALA A 195 -8.15 1.78 -9.06
N GLY A 196 -8.18 1.49 -7.75
CA GLY A 196 -8.41 0.14 -7.23
C GLY A 196 -9.80 -0.40 -7.58
N ILE A 197 -10.84 0.44 -7.54
CA ILE A 197 -12.19 0.07 -7.98
C ILE A 197 -12.21 -0.21 -9.49
N LEU A 198 -11.55 0.63 -10.29
CA LEU A 198 -11.45 0.43 -11.74
C LEU A 198 -10.64 -0.83 -12.07
N GLN A 199 -9.56 -1.10 -11.34
CA GLN A 199 -8.77 -2.32 -11.51
C GLN A 199 -9.54 -3.59 -11.11
N PHE A 200 -10.52 -3.48 -10.20
CA PHE A 200 -11.41 -4.60 -9.90
C PHE A 200 -12.27 -4.98 -11.13
N ILE A 201 -12.66 -3.98 -11.95
CA ILE A 201 -13.41 -4.16 -13.20
C ILE A 201 -12.48 -4.59 -14.34
N TYR A 202 -11.29 -3.98 -14.41
CA TYR A 202 -10.26 -4.21 -15.44
C TYR A 202 -8.96 -4.73 -14.83
N PRO A 203 -8.90 -6.00 -14.37
CA PRO A 203 -7.76 -6.54 -13.62
C PRO A 203 -6.46 -6.63 -14.42
N GLN A 204 -6.54 -6.46 -15.73
CA GLN A 204 -5.39 -6.50 -16.65
C GLN A 204 -4.54 -5.22 -16.60
N LEU A 205 -5.07 -4.12 -16.02
CA LEU A 205 -4.39 -2.83 -15.96
C LEU A 205 -3.90 -2.56 -14.53
N PRO A 206 -2.62 -2.18 -14.31
CA PRO A 206 -2.08 -1.87 -12.99
C PRO A 206 -2.46 -0.45 -12.54
N LEU A 207 -3.76 -0.12 -12.58
CA LEU A 207 -4.25 1.24 -12.31
C LEU A 207 -3.96 1.68 -10.86
N ALA A 208 -4.07 0.75 -9.91
CA ALA A 208 -3.80 1.06 -8.51
C ALA A 208 -2.33 1.40 -8.28
N CYS A 209 -1.39 0.65 -8.90
CA CYS A 209 0.04 0.92 -8.81
C CYS A 209 0.40 2.28 -9.43
N ALA A 210 -0.11 2.57 -10.62
CA ALA A 210 0.10 3.86 -11.29
C ALA A 210 -0.46 5.04 -10.46
N ALA A 211 -1.69 4.92 -9.97
CA ALA A 211 -2.31 5.96 -9.16
C ALA A 211 -1.59 6.17 -7.81
N LEU A 212 -1.12 5.09 -7.17
CA LEU A 212 -0.38 5.18 -5.92
C LEU A 212 0.96 5.87 -6.12
N SER A 213 1.74 5.49 -7.14
CA SER A 213 3.03 6.13 -7.45
C SER A 213 2.89 7.62 -7.79
N LEU A 214 1.83 8.01 -8.51
CA LEU A 214 1.52 9.42 -8.77
C LEU A 214 1.11 10.16 -7.50
N SER A 215 0.33 9.53 -6.61
CA SER A 215 -0.04 10.13 -5.33
C SER A 215 1.18 10.33 -4.43
N THR A 216 2.11 9.36 -4.40
CA THR A 216 3.38 9.46 -3.69
C THR A 216 4.26 10.59 -4.25
N LEU A 217 4.29 10.76 -5.58
CA LEU A 217 4.98 11.89 -6.23
C LEU A 217 4.37 13.23 -5.81
N LEU A 218 3.05 13.36 -5.84
CA LEU A 218 2.35 14.59 -5.44
C LEU A 218 2.59 14.96 -3.98
N MET A 219 2.78 13.98 -3.11
CA MET A 219 3.12 14.21 -1.70
C MET A 219 4.58 14.61 -1.49
N TYR A 220 5.46 14.24 -2.43
CA TYR A 220 6.87 14.60 -2.38
C TYR A 220 7.15 16.05 -2.86
N ILE A 221 6.38 16.57 -3.83
CA ILE A 221 6.51 17.92 -4.39
C ILE A 221 5.95 18.97 -3.43
#